data_5b115dc5320ffda36757f0436c11b38a
#
_entry.id   5b115dc5320ffda36757f0436c11b38a
#
_cell.length_a   1.000
_cell.length_b   1.000
_cell.length_c   1.000
_cell.angle_alpha   90.00
_cell.angle_beta   90.00
_cell.angle_gamma   90.00
#
_symmetry.space_group_name_H-M   'P 1'
#
loop_
_entity.id
_entity.type
_entity.pdbx_description
1 polymer ?
#
loop_
_entity_poly.entity_id
_entity_poly.type
_entity_poly.pdbx_seq_one_letter_code
_entity_poly.pdbx_strand_id
1 'polypeptide(L)'
;MADDMTDLKIKIVYYLARNGVTGGHNKTVDTVKNRAGIAVHEHGDAEEVIRELIRDPEAPVEAYGGQRDSIRLTNIQDAVRFIEDLGGDPPFGL
;
A
#
# COMPACT_ATOMS: atom_id res chain seq x y z
N MET A 1 10.99 -11.88 -12.93
CA MET A 1 10.39 -11.68 -12.55
C MET A 1 9.84 -10.59 -11.86
N ALA A 2 8.94 -10.03 -12.10
CA ALA A 2 8.30 -8.91 -11.56
C ALA A 2 7.74 -9.16 -10.22
N ASP A 3 8.08 -10.26 -9.70
CA ASP A 3 7.45 -10.69 -8.50
C ASP A 3 7.82 -9.86 -7.31
N ASP A 4 9.01 -9.28 -7.29
CA ASP A 4 9.43 -8.48 -6.16
C ASP A 4 8.55 -7.25 -6.00
N MET A 5 8.18 -6.62 -7.10
CA MET A 5 7.31 -5.45 -7.02
C MET A 5 5.91 -5.82 -6.60
N THR A 6 5.43 -6.99 -7.04
CA THR A 6 4.12 -7.46 -6.63
C THR A 6 4.10 -7.70 -5.12
N ASP A 7 5.15 -8.30 -4.57
CA ASP A 7 5.22 -8.52 -3.14
C ASP A 7 5.18 -7.21 -2.37
N LEU A 8 5.89 -6.21 -2.85
CA LEU A 8 5.90 -4.91 -2.18
C LEU A 8 4.53 -4.25 -2.25
N LYS A 9 3.85 -4.36 -3.40
CA LYS A 9 2.50 -3.82 -3.51
C LYS A 9 1.56 -4.48 -2.50
N ILE A 10 1.65 -5.79 -2.39
CA ILE A 10 0.80 -6.52 -1.44
C ILE A 10 1.11 -6.08 -0.01
N LYS A 11 2.39 -6.00 0.36
CA LYS A 11 2.77 -5.63 1.72
C LYS A 11 2.27 -4.24 2.07
N ILE A 12 2.40 -3.29 1.15
CA ILE A 12 2.01 -1.91 1.39
C ILE A 12 0.49 -1.81 1.56
N VAL A 13 -0.25 -2.39 0.63
CA VAL A 13 -1.71 -2.31 0.69
C VAL A 13 -2.24 -3.10 1.88
N TYR A 14 -1.63 -4.24 2.19
CA TYR A 14 -2.01 -5.04 3.36
C TYR A 14 -1.85 -4.23 4.65
N TYR A 15 -0.70 -3.55 4.79
CA TYR A 15 -0.46 -2.75 5.99
C TYR A 15 -1.51 -1.66 6.14
N LEU A 16 -1.81 -0.97 5.04
CA LEU A 16 -2.79 0.11 5.09
C LEU A 16 -4.18 -0.42 5.40
N ALA A 17 -4.55 -1.56 4.82
CA ALA A 17 -5.87 -2.14 5.07
C ALA A 17 -6.00 -2.63 6.51
N ARG A 18 -4.98 -3.30 7.00
CA ARG A 18 -5.01 -3.83 8.36
C ARG A 18 -5.16 -2.71 9.39
N ASN A 19 -4.57 -1.57 9.11
CA ASN A 19 -4.61 -0.44 10.04
C ASN A 19 -5.75 0.54 9.76
N GLY A 20 -6.64 0.20 8.83
CA GLY A 20 -7.81 1.03 8.56
C GLY A 20 -7.48 2.43 8.08
N VAL A 21 -6.46 2.55 7.24
CA VAL A 21 -5.96 3.86 6.81
C VAL A 21 -6.81 4.37 5.66
N THR A 22 -7.98 4.89 5.99
CA THR A 22 -8.92 5.46 5.01
C THR A 22 -9.49 6.76 5.58
N GLY A 23 -10.19 7.49 4.74
CA GLY A 23 -10.87 8.71 5.16
C GLY A 23 -9.89 9.74 5.68
N GLY A 24 -10.09 10.16 6.91
CA GLY A 24 -9.21 11.12 7.54
C GLY A 24 -7.92 10.55 8.09
N HIS A 25 -7.76 9.23 8.02
CA HIS A 25 -6.54 8.60 8.50
C HIS A 25 -5.52 8.53 7.36
N ASN A 26 -4.26 8.71 7.70
CA ASN A 26 -3.20 8.62 6.71
C ASN A 26 -1.93 8.14 7.39
N LYS A 27 -0.97 7.66 6.59
CA LYS A 27 0.34 7.25 7.08
C LYS A 27 1.39 7.86 6.18
N THR A 28 2.50 8.26 6.77
CA THR A 28 3.59 8.77 5.95
C THR A 28 4.29 7.60 5.25
N VAL A 29 4.95 7.92 4.15
CA VAL A 29 5.71 6.92 3.40
C VAL A 29 6.76 6.28 4.31
N ASP A 30 7.41 7.09 5.15
CA ASP A 30 8.40 6.58 6.10
C ASP A 30 7.80 5.54 7.05
N THR A 31 6.63 5.82 7.59
CA THR A 31 5.97 4.88 8.50
C THR A 31 5.66 3.57 7.77
N VAL A 32 5.16 3.66 6.55
CA VAL A 32 4.83 2.46 5.79
C VAL A 32 6.09 1.64 5.53
N LYS A 33 7.18 2.28 5.10
CA LYS A 33 8.42 1.56 4.86
C LYS A 33 8.92 0.83 6.10
N ASN A 34 8.77 1.46 7.25
CA ASN A 34 9.32 0.90 8.49
C ASN A 34 8.42 -0.13 9.16
N ARG A 35 7.12 -0.11 8.86
CA ARG A 35 6.18 -0.95 9.59
C ARG A 35 5.43 -1.98 8.76
N ALA A 36 5.58 -1.95 7.45
CA ALA A 36 4.87 -2.88 6.58
C ALA A 36 5.62 -4.19 6.35
N GLY A 37 6.67 -4.44 7.10
CA GLY A 37 7.44 -5.68 6.94
C GLY A 37 8.35 -5.65 5.73
N ILE A 38 8.81 -4.46 5.36
CA ILE A 38 9.69 -4.30 4.19
C ILE A 38 11.13 -4.21 4.67
N ALA A 39 12.00 -5.02 4.09
CA ALA A 39 13.40 -5.01 4.46
C ALA A 39 14.04 -3.67 4.14
N VAL A 40 15.01 -3.26 4.95
CA VAL A 40 15.65 -1.95 4.79
C VAL A 40 16.22 -1.80 3.38
N HIS A 41 16.83 -2.84 2.84
CA HIS A 41 17.43 -2.75 1.51
C HIS A 41 16.39 -2.62 0.39
N GLU A 42 15.11 -2.79 0.71
CA GLU A 42 14.03 -2.64 -0.26
C GLU A 42 13.29 -1.31 -0.11
N HIS A 43 13.72 -0.44 0.81
CA HIS A 43 12.99 0.80 1.06
C HIS A 43 12.96 1.72 -0.17
N GLY A 44 14.02 1.74 -0.96
CA GLY A 44 14.02 2.51 -2.20
C GLY A 44 13.00 2.02 -3.20
N ASP A 45 12.93 0.69 -3.35
CA ASP A 45 11.94 0.08 -4.23
C ASP A 45 10.53 0.34 -3.71
N ALA A 46 10.35 0.29 -2.39
CA ALA A 46 9.05 0.55 -1.79
C ALA A 46 8.57 1.97 -2.09
N GLU A 47 9.48 2.94 -2.05
CA GLU A 47 9.10 4.31 -2.41
C GLU A 47 8.61 4.41 -3.84
N GLU A 48 9.30 3.73 -4.75
CA GLU A 48 8.89 3.73 -6.15
C GLU A 48 7.54 3.04 -6.33
N VAL A 49 7.35 1.93 -5.64
CA VAL A 49 6.09 1.21 -5.72
C VAL A 49 4.95 2.08 -5.21
N ILE A 50 5.17 2.81 -4.12
CA ILE A 50 4.15 3.70 -3.59
C ILE A 50 3.79 4.77 -4.62
N ARG A 51 4.78 5.35 -5.30
CA ARG A 51 4.50 6.34 -6.34
C ARG A 51 3.69 5.74 -7.48
N GLU A 52 4.02 4.51 -7.87
CA GLU A 52 3.27 3.84 -8.92
C GLU A 52 1.83 3.59 -8.49
N LEU A 53 1.64 3.16 -7.25
CA LEU A 53 0.29 2.90 -6.75
C LEU A 53 -0.54 4.18 -6.76
N ILE A 54 0.06 5.31 -6.40
CA ILE A 54 -0.67 6.58 -6.40
C ILE A 54 -1.09 6.97 -7.81
N ARG A 55 -0.26 6.66 -8.80
CA ARG A 55 -0.56 7.02 -10.19
C ARG A 55 -1.53 6.06 -10.86
N ASP A 56 -1.65 4.85 -10.35
CA ASP A 56 -2.45 3.82 -10.98
C ASP A 56 -3.92 4.01 -10.58
N PRO A 57 -4.79 4.34 -11.55
CA PRO A 57 -6.20 4.58 -11.22
C PRO A 57 -6.92 3.34 -10.73
N GLU A 58 -6.36 2.16 -10.94
CA GLU A 58 -6.97 0.93 -10.46
C GLU A 58 -6.46 0.53 -9.09
N ALA A 59 -5.41 1.15 -8.60
CA ALA A 59 -4.90 0.84 -7.27
C ALA A 59 -5.67 1.65 -6.22
N PRO A 60 -5.94 1.06 -5.06
CA PRO A 60 -6.74 1.72 -4.03
C PRO A 60 -5.92 2.62 -3.11
N VAL A 61 -4.87 3.22 -3.61
CA VAL A 61 -3.98 4.08 -2.82
C VAL A 61 -3.95 5.47 -3.41
N GLU A 62 -4.03 6.48 -2.56
CA GLU A 62 -3.97 7.86 -3.02
C GLU A 62 -3.14 8.70 -2.05
N ALA A 63 -2.62 9.81 -2.55
CA ALA A 63 -1.91 10.77 -1.72
C ALA A 63 -2.94 11.52 -0.88
N TYR A 64 -2.62 11.74 0.38
CA TYR A 64 -3.55 12.37 1.30
C TYR A 64 -3.38 13.89 1.30
N GLY A 65 -4.47 14.58 1.01
CA GLY A 65 -4.49 16.04 1.16
C GLY A 65 -3.44 16.79 0.37
N GLY A 66 -2.99 16.24 -0.73
CA GLY A 66 -1.96 16.89 -1.53
C GLY A 66 -0.57 16.74 -0.96
N GLN A 67 -0.41 16.05 0.16
CA GLN A 67 0.88 15.83 0.78
C GLN A 67 1.53 14.62 0.17
N ARG A 68 2.71 14.80 -0.40
CA ARG A 68 3.39 13.69 -1.06
C ARG A 68 3.85 12.62 -0.12
N ASP A 69 4.10 12.99 1.13
CA ASP A 69 4.65 12.05 2.08
C ASP A 69 3.63 11.26 2.84
N SER A 70 2.34 11.53 2.60
CA SER A 70 1.27 10.81 3.30
C SER A 70 0.36 10.14 2.30
N ILE A 71 -0.08 8.93 2.63
CA ILE A 71 -0.93 8.14 1.75
C ILE A 71 -2.07 7.53 2.54
N ARG A 72 -3.11 7.16 1.84
CA ARG A 72 -4.24 6.45 2.42
C ARG A 72 -4.88 5.56 1.36
N LEU A 73 -5.75 4.66 1.81
CA LEU A 73 -6.55 3.85 0.89
C LEU A 73 -7.79 4.63 0.48
N THR A 74 -8.27 4.36 -0.73
CA THR A 74 -9.54 4.92 -1.18
C THR A 74 -10.70 4.25 -0.46
N ASN A 75 -10.66 2.93 -0.30
CA ASN A 75 -11.57 2.21 0.60
C ASN A 75 -11.02 0.80 0.86
N ILE A 76 -11.53 0.19 1.93
CA ILE A 76 -11.04 -1.11 2.38
C ILE A 76 -11.41 -2.23 1.42
N GLN A 77 -12.61 -2.18 0.88
CA GLN A 77 -13.06 -3.26 -0.01
C GLN A 77 -12.22 -3.35 -1.27
N ASP A 78 -11.88 -2.22 -1.84
CA ASP A 78 -11.00 -2.19 -3.01
C ASP A 78 -9.61 -2.68 -2.66
N ALA A 79 -9.13 -2.37 -1.45
CA ALA A 79 -7.83 -2.85 -1.01
C ALA A 79 -7.81 -4.37 -0.90
N VAL A 80 -8.85 -4.95 -0.33
CA VAL A 80 -8.96 -6.41 -0.21
C VAL A 80 -8.93 -7.04 -1.61
N ARG A 81 -9.73 -6.49 -2.52
CA ARG A 81 -9.80 -7.02 -3.87
C ARG A 81 -8.46 -6.90 -4.59
N PHE A 82 -7.78 -5.78 -4.39
CA PHE A 82 -6.48 -5.55 -5.01
C PHE A 82 -5.47 -6.59 -4.54
N ILE A 83 -5.44 -6.87 -3.24
CA ILE A 83 -4.53 -7.88 -2.69
C ILE A 83 -4.85 -9.25 -3.27
N GLU A 84 -6.13 -9.60 -3.35
CA GLU A 84 -6.54 -10.89 -3.89
C GLU A 84 -6.17 -11.01 -5.37
N ASP A 85 -6.34 -9.95 -6.13
CA ASP A 85 -6.01 -9.96 -7.55
C ASP A 85 -4.52 -10.16 -7.78
N LEU A 86 -3.70 -9.75 -6.84
CA LEU A 86 -2.25 -9.94 -6.93
C LEU A 86 -1.80 -11.29 -6.35
N GLY A 87 -2.73 -12.09 -5.86
CA GLY A 87 -2.42 -13.41 -5.35
C GLY A 87 -2.10 -13.45 -3.87
N GLY A 88 -2.33 -12.37 -3.15
CA GLY A 88 -2.08 -12.32 -1.72
C GLY A 88 -3.33 -12.63 -0.91
N ASP A 89 -3.16 -12.74 0.40
CA ASP A 89 -4.25 -12.98 1.32
C ASP A 89 -4.58 -11.68 2.05
N PRO A 90 -5.83 -11.22 1.99
CA PRO A 90 -6.18 -9.99 2.68
C PRO A 90 -6.18 -10.17 4.20
N PRO A 91 -5.99 -9.07 4.95
CA PRO A 91 -5.80 -9.16 6.40
C PRO A 91 -7.01 -9.64 7.19
N PHE A 92 -8.19 -9.61 6.60
CA PHE A 92 -9.39 -9.93 7.35
C PHE A 92 -9.87 -11.37 7.16
N GLY A 93 -9.18 -12.17 6.40
CA GLY A 93 -9.50 -13.58 6.25
C GLY A 93 -10.86 -13.86 5.63
N LEU A 94 -11.33 -12.98 4.81
CA LEU A 94 -12.65 -13.16 4.19
C LEU A 94 -12.61 -13.99 2.94
#